data_62f05410a1614743fe34a76d5d8c3ffe
#
_entry.id   62f05410a1614743fe34a76d5d8c3ffe
#
_cell.length_a   1.000
_cell.length_b   1.000
_cell.length_c   1.000
_cell.angle_alpha   90.00
_cell.angle_beta   90.00
_cell.angle_gamma   90.00
#
_symmetry.space_group_name_H-M   'P 1'
#
loop_
_entity.id
_entity.type
_entity.pdbx_description
1 polymer ?
#
loop_
_entity_poly.entity_id
_entity_poly.type
_entity_poly.pdbx_seq_one_letter_code
_entity_poly.pdbx_strand_id
1 'polypeptide(L)'
;VAVFGCGTFGLFAIMVARALGATRVIGVEPNPDNVEMARQVGADEVIQVNIGKSATHAWSADKELVYQVREICGGIGADVSMEMAGFNSSVNNAIQSTRRGGEVILFGLKQGNFHIQSFDRLIVNGITLHSVIGRRIFETWYIVRNLLEDTSNGIQDKISNIILGGGENSVVHIDEFEPESFEKTLRAWPKPIIQF
;
A
#
# COMPACT_ATOMS: atom_id res chain seq x y z
N VAL A 1 -8.18 1.24 8.17
CA VAL A 1 -7.40 1.66 7.01
C VAL A 1 -7.46 0.58 5.95
N ALA A 2 -7.62 0.95 4.66
CA ALA A 2 -7.53 0.03 3.52
C ALA A 2 -6.37 0.45 2.60
N VAL A 3 -5.48 -0.49 2.25
CA VAL A 3 -4.29 -0.25 1.40
C VAL A 3 -4.47 -1.01 0.08
N PHE A 4 -4.59 -0.28 -1.02
CA PHE A 4 -4.79 -0.80 -2.36
C PHE A 4 -3.44 -0.87 -3.10
N GLY A 5 -2.93 -2.07 -3.27
CA GLY A 5 -1.59 -2.39 -3.73
C GLY A 5 -0.63 -2.59 -2.56
N CYS A 6 -0.18 -3.85 -2.37
CA CYS A 6 0.73 -4.24 -1.30
C CYS A 6 2.15 -4.54 -1.85
N GLY A 7 2.59 -3.82 -2.88
CA GLY A 7 4.00 -3.78 -3.27
C GLY A 7 4.84 -3.08 -2.18
N THR A 8 6.11 -2.80 -2.46
CA THR A 8 7.04 -2.21 -1.49
C THR A 8 6.43 -1.05 -0.68
N PHE A 9 5.85 -0.06 -1.34
CA PHE A 9 5.28 1.10 -0.65
C PHE A 9 4.01 0.76 0.14
N GLY A 10 3.18 -0.17 -0.38
CA GLY A 10 2.00 -0.64 0.33
C GLY A 10 2.35 -1.41 1.61
N LEU A 11 3.39 -2.23 1.59
CA LEU A 11 3.90 -2.92 2.76
C LEU A 11 4.38 -1.93 3.84
N PHE A 12 5.12 -0.88 3.43
CA PHE A 12 5.50 0.20 4.36
C PHE A 12 4.28 0.97 4.88
N ALA A 13 3.28 1.24 4.04
CA ALA A 13 2.05 1.91 4.46
C ALA A 13 1.29 1.10 5.52
N ILE A 14 1.21 -0.22 5.39
CA ILE A 14 0.62 -1.13 6.39
C ILE A 14 1.37 -1.03 7.72
N MET A 15 2.71 -1.12 7.70
CA MET A 15 3.53 -1.02 8.92
C MET A 15 3.34 0.33 9.62
N VAL A 16 3.39 1.43 8.88
CA VAL A 16 3.22 2.78 9.42
C VAL A 16 1.81 2.99 9.95
N ALA A 17 0.76 2.54 9.23
CA ALA A 17 -0.61 2.62 9.70
C ALA A 17 -0.79 1.92 11.06
N ARG A 18 -0.18 0.74 11.23
CA ARG A 18 -0.16 0.01 12.51
C ARG A 18 0.56 0.76 13.60
N ALA A 19 1.76 1.26 13.32
CA ALA A 19 2.54 2.02 14.31
C ALA A 19 1.85 3.30 14.75
N LEU A 20 1.05 3.91 13.87
CA LEU A 20 0.23 5.09 14.18
C LEU A 20 -1.13 4.75 14.82
N GLY A 21 -1.39 3.48 15.16
CA GLY A 21 -2.54 3.08 15.94
C GLY A 21 -3.79 2.69 15.12
N ALA A 22 -3.66 2.38 13.84
CA ALA A 22 -4.77 1.84 13.08
C ALA A 22 -5.24 0.51 13.70
N THR A 23 -6.49 0.47 14.15
CA THR A 23 -7.07 -0.71 14.83
C THR A 23 -7.35 -1.84 13.86
N ARG A 24 -7.58 -1.52 12.59
CA ARG A 24 -7.76 -2.50 11.52
C ARG A 24 -7.08 -2.03 10.24
N VAL A 25 -6.27 -2.89 9.63
CA VAL A 25 -5.59 -2.63 8.36
C VAL A 25 -5.93 -3.76 7.38
N ILE A 26 -6.48 -3.38 6.23
CA ILE A 26 -6.87 -4.28 5.14
C ILE A 26 -5.93 -4.06 3.97
N GLY A 27 -5.31 -5.12 3.46
CA GLY A 27 -4.57 -5.09 2.21
C GLY A 27 -5.43 -5.54 1.03
N VAL A 28 -5.17 -4.98 -0.15
CA VAL A 28 -5.77 -5.41 -1.42
C VAL A 28 -4.65 -5.61 -2.42
N GLU A 29 -4.45 -6.85 -2.91
CA GLU A 29 -3.27 -7.18 -3.72
C GLU A 29 -3.56 -8.36 -4.66
N PRO A 30 -3.13 -8.33 -5.93
CA PRO A 30 -3.26 -9.47 -6.83
C PRO A 30 -2.16 -10.53 -6.67
N ASN A 31 -0.92 -10.15 -6.33
CA ASN A 31 0.21 -11.07 -6.25
C ASN A 31 0.16 -11.87 -4.93
N PRO A 32 0.11 -13.23 -4.98
CA PRO A 32 0.04 -14.05 -3.78
C PRO A 32 1.23 -13.87 -2.83
N ASP A 33 2.44 -13.62 -3.33
CA ASP A 33 3.61 -13.42 -2.48
C ASP A 33 3.49 -12.11 -1.68
N ASN A 34 3.02 -11.04 -2.33
CA ASN A 34 2.74 -9.78 -1.66
C ASN A 34 1.57 -9.88 -0.68
N VAL A 35 0.57 -10.71 -0.98
CA VAL A 35 -0.54 -11.01 -0.04
C VAL A 35 -0.01 -11.59 1.25
N GLU A 36 0.91 -12.56 1.17
CA GLU A 36 1.51 -13.17 2.35
C GLU A 36 2.39 -12.17 3.11
N MET A 37 3.25 -11.42 2.42
CA MET A 37 4.05 -10.36 3.04
C MET A 37 3.19 -9.30 3.73
N ALA A 38 2.05 -8.92 3.13
CA ALA A 38 1.14 -7.93 3.72
C ALA A 38 0.56 -8.40 5.07
N ARG A 39 0.24 -9.71 5.19
CA ARG A 39 -0.17 -10.29 6.48
C ARG A 39 0.96 -10.25 7.49
N GLN A 40 2.15 -10.64 7.10
CA GLN A 40 3.32 -10.67 7.97
C GLN A 40 3.71 -9.27 8.49
N VAL A 41 3.60 -8.23 7.66
CA VAL A 41 3.89 -6.85 8.09
C VAL A 41 2.77 -6.21 8.91
N GLY A 42 1.60 -6.85 9.03
CA GLY A 42 0.58 -6.44 9.98
C GLY A 42 -0.78 -6.07 9.41
N ALA A 43 -1.12 -6.45 8.17
CA ALA A 43 -2.50 -6.43 7.72
C ALA A 43 -3.33 -7.47 8.48
N ASP A 44 -4.50 -7.10 8.98
CA ASP A 44 -5.42 -8.03 9.65
C ASP A 44 -6.07 -8.96 8.63
N GLU A 45 -6.41 -8.40 7.49
CA GLU A 45 -7.01 -9.10 6.36
C GLU A 45 -6.37 -8.65 5.06
N VAL A 46 -6.22 -9.58 4.12
CA VAL A 46 -5.75 -9.26 2.76
C VAL A 46 -6.69 -9.89 1.76
N ILE A 47 -7.31 -9.05 0.93
CA ILE A 47 -8.16 -9.47 -0.16
C ILE A 47 -7.28 -9.68 -1.39
N GLN A 48 -7.15 -10.93 -1.82
CA GLN A 48 -6.47 -11.21 -3.06
C GLN A 48 -7.42 -10.97 -4.24
N VAL A 49 -7.04 -10.10 -5.15
CA VAL A 49 -7.84 -9.73 -6.32
C VAL A 49 -7.30 -10.37 -7.60
N ASN A 50 -8.22 -10.68 -8.52
CA ASN A 50 -7.85 -11.14 -9.87
C ASN A 50 -7.95 -9.97 -10.84
N ILE A 51 -6.82 -9.53 -11.39
CA ILE A 51 -6.82 -8.46 -12.39
C ILE A 51 -7.63 -8.89 -13.61
N GLY A 52 -8.61 -8.08 -14.02
CA GLY A 52 -9.34 -8.24 -15.28
C GLY A 52 -10.64 -9.05 -15.23
N LYS A 53 -11.08 -9.54 -14.08
CA LYS A 53 -12.26 -10.44 -14.02
C LYS A 53 -13.63 -9.77 -13.91
N SER A 54 -13.76 -8.51 -13.55
CA SER A 54 -15.07 -7.98 -13.12
C SER A 54 -15.45 -6.57 -13.61
N ALA A 55 -14.58 -5.88 -14.32
CA ALA A 55 -14.84 -4.47 -14.64
C ALA A 55 -15.46 -4.28 -16.02
N THR A 56 -16.55 -3.52 -16.08
CA THR A 56 -17.17 -3.06 -17.36
C THR A 56 -16.15 -2.25 -18.19
N HIS A 57 -15.26 -1.54 -17.54
CA HIS A 57 -14.13 -0.80 -18.13
C HIS A 57 -12.88 -0.97 -17.27
N ALA A 58 -11.71 -0.88 -17.90
CA ALA A 58 -10.41 -1.00 -17.20
C ALA A 58 -10.21 0.01 -16.05
N TRP A 59 -10.98 1.09 -16.01
CA TRP A 59 -10.95 2.11 -14.95
C TRP A 59 -12.03 1.93 -13.89
N SER A 60 -13.03 1.06 -14.12
CA SER A 60 -14.16 0.90 -13.18
C SER A 60 -13.72 0.26 -11.86
N ALA A 61 -14.39 0.65 -10.79
CA ALA A 61 -14.27 -0.04 -9.52
C ALA A 61 -14.85 -1.45 -9.63
N ASP A 62 -14.24 -2.38 -8.93
CA ASP A 62 -14.75 -3.73 -8.72
C ASP A 62 -15.78 -3.71 -7.57
N LYS A 63 -17.04 -3.97 -7.92
CA LYS A 63 -18.14 -3.91 -6.95
C LYS A 63 -18.01 -4.94 -5.84
N GLU A 64 -17.52 -6.13 -6.16
CA GLU A 64 -17.35 -7.20 -5.18
C GLU A 64 -16.23 -6.86 -4.20
N LEU A 65 -15.09 -6.37 -4.70
CA LEU A 65 -14.00 -5.88 -3.85
C LEU A 65 -14.46 -4.74 -2.94
N VAL A 66 -15.15 -3.74 -3.49
CA VAL A 66 -15.70 -2.63 -2.70
C VAL A 66 -16.64 -3.13 -1.61
N TYR A 67 -17.50 -4.09 -1.94
CA TYR A 67 -18.40 -4.71 -0.97
C TYR A 67 -17.61 -5.40 0.15
N GLN A 68 -16.62 -6.24 -0.20
CA GLN A 68 -15.80 -6.96 0.78
C GLN A 68 -15.06 -6.01 1.73
N VAL A 69 -14.39 -4.96 1.20
CA VAL A 69 -13.73 -3.96 2.05
C VAL A 69 -14.72 -3.28 3.00
N ARG A 70 -15.91 -2.93 2.51
CA ARG A 70 -16.93 -2.29 3.35
C ARG A 70 -17.45 -3.23 4.41
N GLU A 71 -17.71 -4.50 4.11
CA GLU A 71 -18.16 -5.52 5.08
C GLU A 71 -17.12 -5.70 6.20
N ILE A 72 -15.84 -5.81 5.87
CA ILE A 72 -14.76 -5.87 6.87
C ILE A 72 -14.76 -4.62 7.78
N CYS A 73 -15.18 -3.47 7.22
CA CYS A 73 -15.31 -2.19 7.95
C CYS A 73 -16.71 -2.01 8.59
N GLY A 74 -17.48 -3.07 8.80
CA GLY A 74 -18.81 -3.00 9.42
C GLY A 74 -19.88 -2.35 8.53
N GLY A 75 -19.75 -2.43 7.22
CA GLY A 75 -20.68 -1.92 6.20
C GLY A 75 -20.52 -0.44 5.85
N ILE A 76 -19.79 0.33 6.67
CA ILE A 76 -19.66 1.79 6.47
C ILE A 76 -18.52 2.19 5.52
N GLY A 77 -17.49 1.38 5.42
CA GLY A 77 -16.26 1.62 4.66
C GLY A 77 -15.07 2.05 5.50
N ALA A 78 -13.90 2.13 4.89
CA ALA A 78 -12.67 2.49 5.57
C ALA A 78 -12.61 3.98 5.92
N ASP A 79 -12.06 4.32 7.09
CA ASP A 79 -11.78 5.72 7.47
C ASP A 79 -10.78 6.38 6.53
N VAL A 80 -9.72 5.64 6.22
CA VAL A 80 -8.66 6.05 5.31
C VAL A 80 -8.41 4.93 4.30
N SER A 81 -8.42 5.27 3.02
CA SER A 81 -7.98 4.39 1.94
C SER A 81 -6.68 4.93 1.34
N MET A 82 -5.67 4.07 1.21
CA MET A 82 -4.37 4.42 0.63
C MET A 82 -4.21 3.71 -0.72
N GLU A 83 -4.12 4.49 -1.78
CA GLU A 83 -3.90 3.98 -3.14
C GLU A 83 -2.40 3.99 -3.46
N MET A 84 -1.80 2.80 -3.56
CA MET A 84 -0.36 2.59 -3.73
C MET A 84 0.00 1.92 -5.06
N ALA A 85 -0.98 1.51 -5.85
CA ALA A 85 -0.78 0.73 -7.07
C ALA A 85 -0.68 1.57 -8.35
N GLY A 86 -1.28 2.76 -8.38
CA GLY A 86 -1.25 3.67 -9.52
C GLY A 86 -2.17 3.27 -10.69
N PHE A 87 -3.15 2.39 -10.48
CA PHE A 87 -4.13 2.03 -11.51
C PHE A 87 -5.42 2.81 -11.33
N ASN A 88 -6.09 3.16 -12.45
CA ASN A 88 -7.34 3.91 -12.39
C ASN A 88 -8.46 3.14 -11.64
N SER A 89 -8.55 1.84 -11.85
CA SER A 89 -9.48 0.98 -11.12
C SER A 89 -9.16 0.94 -9.62
N SER A 90 -7.89 0.91 -9.25
CA SER A 90 -7.45 0.93 -7.85
C SER A 90 -7.86 2.22 -7.15
N VAL A 91 -7.68 3.38 -7.79
CA VAL A 91 -8.15 4.66 -7.27
C VAL A 91 -9.67 4.67 -7.09
N ASN A 92 -10.43 4.17 -8.08
CA ASN A 92 -11.88 4.09 -7.97
C ASN A 92 -12.33 3.10 -6.89
N ASN A 93 -11.61 1.97 -6.71
CA ASN A 93 -11.85 1.05 -5.61
C ASN A 93 -11.63 1.74 -4.25
N ALA A 94 -10.52 2.47 -4.10
CA ALA A 94 -10.22 3.21 -2.88
C ALA A 94 -11.32 4.24 -2.55
N ILE A 95 -11.72 5.05 -3.53
CA ILE A 95 -12.80 6.06 -3.36
C ILE A 95 -14.12 5.38 -2.94
N GLN A 96 -14.50 4.31 -3.66
CA GLN A 96 -15.77 3.63 -3.40
C GLN A 96 -15.80 2.85 -2.08
N SER A 97 -14.64 2.41 -1.58
CA SER A 97 -14.50 1.69 -0.30
C SER A 97 -14.41 2.61 0.91
N THR A 98 -14.16 3.90 0.70
CA THR A 98 -14.04 4.89 1.77
C THR A 98 -15.42 5.27 2.32
N ARG A 99 -15.52 5.46 3.64
CA ARG A 99 -16.74 5.89 4.32
C ARG A 99 -17.06 7.37 4.04
N ARG A 100 -18.25 7.81 4.46
CA ARG A 100 -18.60 9.24 4.49
C ARG A 100 -17.64 10.01 5.40
N GLY A 101 -17.18 11.16 4.96
CA GLY A 101 -16.20 11.99 5.67
C GLY A 101 -14.84 11.32 5.82
N GLY A 102 -14.55 10.26 5.06
CA GLY A 102 -13.26 9.59 5.07
C GLY A 102 -12.26 10.23 4.11
N GLU A 103 -11.06 9.70 4.10
CA GLU A 103 -9.93 10.24 3.36
C GLU A 103 -9.35 9.21 2.40
N VAL A 104 -8.93 9.66 1.23
CA VAL A 104 -8.21 8.83 0.25
C VAL A 104 -6.84 9.45 0.00
N ILE A 105 -5.79 8.69 0.26
CA ILE A 105 -4.41 9.07 -0.01
C ILE A 105 -4.02 8.49 -1.38
N LEU A 106 -3.67 9.36 -2.32
CA LEU A 106 -3.24 9.00 -3.66
C LEU A 106 -1.71 9.11 -3.73
N PHE A 107 -1.05 7.96 -3.75
CA PHE A 107 0.40 7.84 -3.80
C PHE A 107 0.89 7.19 -5.08
N GLY A 108 0.17 6.18 -5.59
CA GLY A 108 0.52 5.47 -6.81
C GLY A 108 0.53 6.40 -8.03
N LEU A 109 1.66 6.46 -8.75
CA LEU A 109 1.77 7.30 -9.94
C LEU A 109 0.97 6.70 -11.09
N LYS A 110 -0.03 7.45 -11.55
CA LYS A 110 -0.82 7.09 -12.72
C LYS A 110 -0.43 7.95 -13.92
N GLN A 111 -0.16 7.28 -15.04
CA GLN A 111 0.04 7.94 -16.32
C GLN A 111 -1.27 8.06 -17.11
N GLY A 112 -1.36 9.10 -17.96
CA GLY A 112 -2.48 9.35 -18.86
C GLY A 112 -3.74 9.88 -18.18
N ASN A 113 -4.86 9.77 -18.87
CA ASN A 113 -6.14 10.29 -18.39
C ASN A 113 -6.67 9.44 -17.25
N PHE A 114 -7.35 10.10 -16.32
CA PHE A 114 -7.97 9.48 -15.17
C PHE A 114 -9.49 9.69 -15.18
N HIS A 115 -10.23 8.62 -14.92
CA HIS A 115 -11.70 8.66 -14.84
C HIS A 115 -12.15 8.37 -13.41
N ILE A 116 -12.86 9.31 -12.80
CA ILE A 116 -13.52 9.08 -11.50
C ILE A 116 -14.91 8.54 -11.73
N GLN A 117 -15.15 7.34 -11.24
CA GLN A 117 -16.46 6.72 -11.29
C GLN A 117 -17.38 7.34 -10.22
N SER A 118 -18.58 7.75 -10.64
CA SER A 118 -19.56 8.35 -9.72
C SER A 118 -18.98 9.55 -8.97
N PHE A 119 -18.53 10.56 -9.70
CA PHE A 119 -17.91 11.76 -9.13
C PHE A 119 -18.80 12.48 -8.09
N ASP A 120 -20.12 12.45 -8.30
CA ASP A 120 -21.12 12.94 -7.36
C ASP A 120 -20.96 12.32 -5.95
N ARG A 121 -20.49 11.10 -5.89
CA ARG A 121 -20.28 10.38 -4.62
C ARG A 121 -19.16 10.98 -3.77
N LEU A 122 -18.12 11.55 -4.38
CA LEU A 122 -17.09 12.29 -3.66
C LEU A 122 -17.72 13.47 -2.91
N ILE A 123 -18.59 14.22 -3.59
CA ILE A 123 -19.22 15.41 -3.05
C ILE A 123 -20.24 15.04 -1.97
N VAL A 124 -21.17 14.12 -2.28
CA VAL A 124 -22.26 13.71 -1.37
C VAL A 124 -21.72 13.03 -0.11
N ASN A 125 -20.62 12.27 -0.22
CA ASN A 125 -19.98 11.62 0.90
C ASN A 125 -18.93 12.48 1.61
N GLY A 126 -18.59 13.67 1.12
CA GLY A 126 -17.58 14.54 1.70
C GLY A 126 -16.21 13.87 1.81
N ILE A 127 -15.81 13.12 0.78
CA ILE A 127 -14.53 12.39 0.77
C ILE A 127 -13.41 13.39 0.43
N THR A 128 -12.35 13.39 1.23
CA THR A 128 -11.15 14.19 0.97
C THR A 128 -10.12 13.36 0.19
N LEU A 129 -9.59 13.92 -0.90
CA LEU A 129 -8.49 13.32 -1.66
C LEU A 129 -7.19 14.05 -1.34
N HIS A 130 -6.19 13.30 -0.86
CA HIS A 130 -4.84 13.79 -0.61
C HIS A 130 -3.88 13.22 -1.65
N SER A 131 -3.31 14.05 -2.49
CA SER A 131 -2.21 13.66 -3.36
C SER A 131 -0.87 13.82 -2.63
N VAL A 132 -0.04 12.79 -2.72
CA VAL A 132 1.26 12.76 -2.03
C VAL A 132 2.37 12.55 -3.06
N ILE A 133 3.38 13.40 -3.01
CA ILE A 133 4.61 13.24 -3.78
C ILE A 133 5.81 13.66 -2.95
N GLY A 134 6.89 12.87 -3.06
CA GLY A 134 8.14 13.18 -2.38
C GLY A 134 8.04 13.16 -0.85
N ARG A 135 8.73 14.08 -0.23
CA ARG A 135 8.82 14.21 1.23
C ARG A 135 9.05 15.66 1.62
N ARG A 136 8.63 16.03 2.81
CA ARG A 136 9.06 17.27 3.46
C ARG A 136 10.43 17.04 4.09
N ILE A 137 11.48 17.62 3.49
CA ILE A 137 12.85 17.48 3.97
C ILE A 137 12.91 17.95 5.42
N PHE A 138 13.61 17.18 6.24
CA PHE A 138 13.74 17.20 7.68
C PHE A 138 12.49 16.73 8.44
N GLU A 139 11.31 17.29 8.25
CA GLU A 139 10.10 16.89 8.98
C GLU A 139 9.78 15.39 8.79
N THR A 140 9.69 14.92 7.55
CA THR A 140 9.43 13.50 7.28
C THR A 140 10.56 12.61 7.80
N TRP A 141 11.80 13.06 7.71
CA TRP A 141 12.94 12.29 8.22
C TRP A 141 12.94 12.16 9.74
N TYR A 142 12.54 13.21 10.47
CA TYR A 142 12.36 13.13 11.92
C TYR A 142 11.26 12.14 12.31
N ILE A 143 10.13 12.15 11.59
CA ILE A 143 9.04 11.20 11.83
C ILE A 143 9.51 9.77 11.57
N VAL A 144 10.17 9.52 10.44
CA VAL A 144 10.70 8.19 10.09
C VAL A 144 11.74 7.73 11.11
N ARG A 145 12.65 8.62 11.52
CA ARG A 145 13.62 8.32 12.55
C ARG A 145 12.95 7.90 13.86
N ASN A 146 11.97 8.66 14.32
CA ASN A 146 11.25 8.34 15.57
C ASN A 146 10.52 7.00 15.46
N LEU A 147 9.90 6.69 14.30
CA LEU A 147 9.27 5.40 14.06
C LEU A 147 10.28 4.24 14.07
N LEU A 148 11.50 4.45 13.57
CA LEU A 148 12.54 3.44 13.56
C LEU A 148 13.21 3.28 14.94
N GLU A 149 13.38 4.36 15.71
CA GLU A 149 13.95 4.32 17.07
C GLU A 149 13.00 3.68 18.10
N ASP A 150 11.70 3.72 17.86
CA ASP A 150 10.69 3.04 18.68
C ASP A 150 10.65 1.55 18.37
N THR A 151 11.38 0.76 19.15
CA THR A 151 11.44 -0.71 18.98
C THR A 151 10.12 -1.43 19.34
N SER A 152 9.20 -0.74 20.04
CA SER A 152 7.92 -1.34 20.45
C SER A 152 6.93 -1.53 19.29
N ASN A 153 7.09 -0.79 18.20
CA ASN A 153 6.22 -0.87 17.02
C ASN A 153 6.57 -2.03 16.05
N GLY A 154 7.75 -2.65 16.22
CA GLY A 154 8.22 -3.79 15.42
C GLY A 154 8.57 -3.47 13.97
N ILE A 155 8.64 -2.19 13.56
CA ILE A 155 8.94 -1.82 12.16
C ILE A 155 10.32 -2.29 11.74
N GLN A 156 11.35 -2.13 12.58
CA GLN A 156 12.72 -2.56 12.28
C GLN A 156 12.80 -4.06 12.00
N ASP A 157 12.17 -4.87 12.85
CA ASP A 157 12.15 -6.32 12.69
C ASP A 157 11.43 -6.75 11.41
N LYS A 158 10.31 -6.11 11.10
CA LYS A 158 9.56 -6.37 9.87
C LYS A 158 10.34 -5.97 8.62
N ILE A 159 11.05 -4.85 8.65
CA ILE A 159 11.94 -4.45 7.55
C ILE A 159 13.04 -5.49 7.39
N SER A 160 13.75 -5.84 8.46
CA SER A 160 14.85 -6.80 8.41
C SER A 160 14.38 -8.18 7.93
N ASN A 161 13.35 -8.74 8.56
CA ASN A 161 12.98 -10.13 8.35
C ASN A 161 12.09 -10.35 7.13
N ILE A 162 11.22 -9.38 6.77
CA ILE A 162 10.22 -9.56 5.72
C ILE A 162 10.63 -8.81 4.45
N ILE A 163 10.92 -7.51 4.56
CA ILE A 163 11.25 -6.71 3.38
C ILE A 163 12.63 -7.08 2.82
N LEU A 164 13.60 -7.33 3.72
CA LEU A 164 14.97 -7.71 3.39
C LEU A 164 15.22 -9.23 3.51
N GLY A 165 14.22 -10.02 3.93
CA GLY A 165 14.36 -11.47 4.08
C GLY A 165 15.54 -11.89 4.96
N GLY A 166 15.82 -11.17 6.05
CA GLY A 166 16.97 -11.40 6.91
C GLY A 166 18.32 -10.90 6.34
N GLY A 167 18.31 -10.23 5.20
CA GLY A 167 19.50 -9.73 4.51
C GLY A 167 20.13 -10.74 3.53
N GLU A 168 19.78 -12.01 3.62
CA GLU A 168 20.26 -13.02 2.67
C GLU A 168 19.72 -12.72 1.27
N ASN A 169 20.62 -12.56 0.30
CA ASN A 169 20.32 -12.28 -1.11
C ASN A 169 19.60 -10.93 -1.41
N SER A 170 19.27 -10.13 -0.44
CA SER A 170 18.67 -8.78 -0.63
C SER A 170 19.62 -7.65 -0.31
N VAL A 171 20.70 -7.92 0.41
CA VAL A 171 21.80 -7.00 0.68
C VAL A 171 22.99 -7.42 -0.18
N VAL A 172 23.43 -6.53 -1.05
CA VAL A 172 24.57 -6.75 -1.95
C VAL A 172 25.71 -5.84 -1.55
N HIS A 173 26.89 -6.40 -1.27
CA HIS A 173 28.07 -5.59 -1.00
C HIS A 173 28.55 -4.91 -2.28
N ILE A 174 29.01 -3.67 -2.16
CA ILE A 174 29.44 -2.88 -3.32
C ILE A 174 30.57 -3.57 -4.10
N ASP A 175 31.47 -4.27 -3.39
CA ASP A 175 32.57 -5.02 -3.99
C ASP A 175 32.12 -6.24 -4.81
N GLU A 176 30.89 -6.73 -4.56
CA GLU A 176 30.27 -7.87 -5.24
C GLU A 176 29.17 -7.41 -6.23
N PHE A 177 29.07 -6.10 -6.47
CA PHE A 177 28.01 -5.54 -7.30
C PHE A 177 28.20 -5.87 -8.77
N GLU A 178 27.27 -6.65 -9.30
CA GLU A 178 27.14 -6.97 -10.71
C GLU A 178 25.74 -6.53 -11.21
N PRO A 179 25.65 -5.64 -12.23
CA PRO A 179 24.37 -5.05 -12.65
C PRO A 179 23.29 -6.08 -12.99
N GLU A 180 23.64 -7.15 -13.73
CA GLU A 180 22.68 -8.19 -14.13
C GLU A 180 22.20 -9.03 -12.94
N SER A 181 23.07 -9.29 -11.98
CA SER A 181 22.73 -10.00 -10.75
C SER A 181 21.83 -9.14 -9.87
N PHE A 182 22.16 -7.85 -9.73
CA PHE A 182 21.36 -6.91 -8.95
C PHE A 182 19.97 -6.70 -9.55
N GLU A 183 19.82 -6.70 -10.88
CA GLU A 183 18.50 -6.64 -11.53
C GLU A 183 17.62 -7.85 -11.16
N LYS A 184 18.19 -9.04 -11.05
CA LYS A 184 17.46 -10.22 -10.55
C LYS A 184 17.03 -10.05 -9.10
N THR A 185 17.90 -9.51 -8.26
CA THR A 185 17.60 -9.21 -6.85
C THR A 185 16.48 -8.17 -6.73
N LEU A 186 16.48 -7.12 -7.58
CA LEU A 186 15.39 -6.12 -7.64
C LEU A 186 14.01 -6.73 -7.98
N ARG A 187 13.99 -7.83 -8.70
CA ARG A 187 12.74 -8.53 -9.04
C ARG A 187 12.30 -9.51 -7.97
N ALA A 188 13.25 -10.04 -7.20
CA ALA A 188 13.00 -11.07 -6.19
C ALA A 188 12.57 -10.48 -4.83
N TRP A 189 13.03 -9.28 -4.50
CA TRP A 189 12.83 -8.67 -3.18
C TRP A 189 12.10 -7.34 -3.26
N PRO A 190 11.24 -7.01 -2.28
CA PRO A 190 10.52 -5.73 -2.25
C PRO A 190 11.43 -4.51 -2.27
N LYS A 191 12.57 -4.58 -1.58
CA LYS A 191 13.51 -3.47 -1.46
C LYS A 191 14.94 -3.96 -1.21
N PRO A 192 15.67 -4.43 -2.22
CA PRO A 192 17.09 -4.76 -2.03
C PRO A 192 17.92 -3.49 -1.81
N ILE A 193 19.03 -3.64 -1.12
CA ILE A 193 19.97 -2.55 -0.79
C ILE A 193 21.39 -2.90 -1.18
N ILE A 194 22.20 -1.87 -1.45
CA ILE A 194 23.63 -1.98 -1.64
C ILE A 194 24.32 -1.50 -0.36
N GLN A 195 25.19 -2.34 0.17
CA GLN A 195 26.02 -2.01 1.33
C GLN A 195 27.41 -1.59 0.88
N PHE A 196 27.86 -0.43 1.34
CA PHE A 196 29.16 0.15 1.09
C PHE A 196 30.16 -0.24 2.17
#